data_e4c9e4111c39f1c6837d6db790ecdaff
#
_entry.id   e4c9e4111c39f1c6837d6db790ecdaff
#
_cell.length_a   1.000
_cell.length_b   1.000
_cell.length_c   1.000
_cell.angle_alpha   90.00
_cell.angle_beta   90.00
_cell.angle_gamma   90.00
#
_symmetry.space_group_name_H-M   'P 1'
#
loop_
_entity.id
_entity.type
_entity.pdbx_description
1 polymer ?
#
loop_
_entity_poly.entity_id
_entity_poly.type
_entity_poly.pdbx_seq_one_letter_code
_entity_poly.pdbx_strand_id
1 'polypeptide(L)'
;DVLVVASVSAMYGLGDARGYRARNLVVERGKPYPREALLERLLELGYQRNDIDLSPGRFRARGEVLEIFPAYETEPIRVELFGDEVERILQVHPVTGERLRELPGFVLFPATHYLSPEGLEEILKEIEKELWERVRYFEERGEVLYAERLKERTLYDLEMLRVMGTCPGVENYARYFTGKAPGEPPYTLLDYFPEDFLVFLDESHVTVPQLMGMYRGDYARKKTLVDYGFRLPSALDNRPLRFEEFLERVSQVVFVSATPGPFELAHSGRVVEQIIRPTGLLDPLVRVKPTENQILD
;
A
#
# COMPACT_ATOMS: atom_id res chain seq x y z
N ASP A 1 0.36 20.44 9.52
CA ASP A 1 -0.24 20.33 8.18
C ASP A 1 0.66 19.43 7.34
N VAL A 2 0.06 18.54 6.53
CA VAL A 2 0.78 17.60 5.68
C VAL A 2 0.31 17.77 4.24
N LEU A 3 1.24 17.84 3.29
CA LEU A 3 0.98 17.79 1.85
C LEU A 3 1.47 16.44 1.31
N VAL A 4 0.59 15.72 0.63
CA VAL A 4 0.93 14.45 -0.03
C VAL A 4 0.81 14.61 -1.53
N VAL A 5 1.87 14.24 -2.26
CA VAL A 5 1.87 14.15 -3.71
C VAL A 5 1.81 12.66 -4.09
N ALA A 6 0.80 12.29 -4.85
CA ALA A 6 0.58 10.89 -5.22
C ALA A 6 0.13 10.78 -6.68
N SER A 7 0.42 9.66 -7.30
CA SER A 7 -0.15 9.33 -8.61
C SER A 7 -1.56 8.75 -8.46
N VAL A 8 -2.26 8.53 -9.56
CA VAL A 8 -3.58 7.88 -9.57
C VAL A 8 -3.58 6.48 -8.95
N SER A 9 -2.41 5.86 -8.75
CA SER A 9 -2.29 4.60 -8.02
C SER A 9 -2.72 4.69 -6.55
N ALA A 10 -2.84 5.90 -5.99
CA ALA A 10 -3.44 6.13 -4.67
C ALA A 10 -4.90 5.64 -4.57
N MET A 11 -5.56 5.39 -5.70
CA MET A 11 -6.91 4.82 -5.77
C MET A 11 -6.95 3.30 -5.57
N TYR A 12 -5.81 2.60 -5.62
CA TYR A 12 -5.74 1.16 -5.37
C TYR A 12 -5.88 0.83 -3.88
N GLY A 13 -6.33 -0.40 -3.64
CA GLY A 13 -6.53 -0.93 -2.30
C GLY A 13 -5.25 -0.93 -1.46
N LEU A 14 -5.38 -0.48 -0.23
CA LEU A 14 -4.42 -0.62 0.86
C LEU A 14 -5.06 -1.39 2.02
N GLY A 15 -4.29 -1.69 3.06
CA GLY A 15 -4.83 -2.22 4.30
C GLY A 15 -5.69 -1.21 5.06
N ASP A 16 -6.39 -1.68 6.10
CA ASP A 16 -7.23 -0.83 6.95
C ASP A 16 -6.39 0.24 7.68
N ALA A 17 -6.66 1.51 7.40
CA ALA A 17 -6.00 2.65 8.01
C ALA A 17 -6.17 2.71 9.53
N ARG A 18 -7.33 2.28 10.07
CA ARG A 18 -7.60 2.27 11.52
C ARG A 18 -6.79 1.17 12.20
N GLY A 19 -6.80 -0.02 11.64
CA GLY A 19 -5.98 -1.14 12.11
C GLY A 19 -4.49 -0.82 12.05
N TYR A 20 -4.02 -0.17 11.01
CA TYR A 20 -2.63 0.27 10.87
C TYR A 20 -2.23 1.27 11.95
N ARG A 21 -3.08 2.29 12.23
CA ARG A 21 -2.81 3.29 13.27
C ARG A 21 -2.88 2.71 14.68
N ALA A 22 -3.79 1.78 14.93
CA ALA A 22 -3.96 1.17 16.25
C ALA A 22 -2.79 0.25 16.62
N ARG A 23 -2.11 -0.34 15.63
CA ARG A 23 -1.00 -1.27 15.81
C ARG A 23 0.33 -0.51 15.70
N ASN A 24 0.71 0.21 16.75
CA ASN A 24 2.01 0.84 16.85
C ASN A 24 2.76 0.32 18.07
N LEU A 25 4.07 0.55 18.11
CA LEU A 25 4.94 0.30 19.24
C LEU A 25 5.60 1.63 19.63
N VAL A 26 5.33 2.09 20.83
CA VAL A 26 6.00 3.25 21.42
C VAL A 26 7.12 2.74 22.32
N VAL A 27 8.36 3.19 22.08
CA VAL A 27 9.52 2.88 22.89
C VAL A 27 10.11 4.18 23.40
N GLU A 28 10.30 4.28 24.71
CA GLU A 28 10.83 5.46 25.38
C GLU A 28 12.06 5.07 26.22
N ARG A 29 13.06 5.94 26.23
CA ARG A 29 14.25 5.78 27.06
C ARG A 29 13.89 5.78 28.54
N GLY A 30 14.54 4.90 29.33
CA GLY A 30 14.33 4.77 30.76
C GLY A 30 13.05 4.01 31.14
N LYS A 31 12.34 3.44 30.16
CA LYS A 31 11.16 2.60 30.40
C LYS A 31 11.51 1.11 30.30
N PRO A 32 10.83 0.26 31.08
CA PRO A 32 11.03 -1.18 31.01
C PRO A 32 10.34 -1.76 29.76
N TYR A 33 11.10 -2.50 28.98
CA TYR A 33 10.64 -3.29 27.86
C TYR A 33 11.41 -4.61 27.84
N PRO A 34 10.82 -5.70 28.34
CA PRO A 34 11.43 -7.02 28.24
C PRO A 34 11.83 -7.33 26.82
N ARG A 35 13.07 -7.73 26.62
CA ARG A 35 13.64 -7.95 25.28
C ARG A 35 12.78 -8.87 24.43
N GLU A 36 12.31 -9.97 24.99
CA GLU A 36 11.48 -10.94 24.24
C GLU A 36 10.13 -10.33 23.82
N ALA A 37 9.52 -9.52 24.67
CA ALA A 37 8.29 -8.81 24.33
C ALA A 37 8.48 -7.81 23.19
N LEU A 38 9.66 -7.13 23.13
CA LEU A 38 9.99 -6.26 21.99
C LEU A 38 10.15 -7.07 20.69
N LEU A 39 10.80 -8.24 20.75
CA LEU A 39 10.97 -9.11 19.58
C LEU A 39 9.62 -9.64 19.07
N GLU A 40 8.76 -10.12 19.96
CA GLU A 40 7.41 -10.55 19.63
C GLU A 40 6.61 -9.42 18.99
N ARG A 41 6.66 -8.23 19.59
CA ARG A 41 5.93 -7.08 19.07
C ARG A 41 6.43 -6.63 17.68
N LEU A 42 7.73 -6.71 17.40
CA LEU A 42 8.27 -6.45 16.07
C LEU A 42 7.74 -7.44 15.02
N LEU A 43 7.67 -8.72 15.36
CA LEU A 43 7.09 -9.75 14.48
C LEU A 43 5.60 -9.49 14.22
N GLU A 44 4.81 -9.15 15.25
CA GLU A 44 3.41 -8.78 15.13
C GLU A 44 3.18 -7.54 14.23
N LEU A 45 4.14 -6.60 14.23
CA LEU A 45 4.14 -5.44 13.35
C LEU A 45 4.62 -5.75 11.91
N GLY A 46 4.89 -7.01 11.60
CA GLY A 46 5.30 -7.47 10.28
C GLY A 46 6.78 -7.25 9.96
N TYR A 47 7.62 -6.90 10.95
CA TYR A 47 9.07 -6.81 10.76
C TYR A 47 9.69 -8.20 10.69
N GLN A 48 10.62 -8.39 9.78
CA GLN A 48 11.32 -9.65 9.61
C GLN A 48 12.68 -9.64 10.31
N ARG A 49 12.98 -10.69 11.07
CA ARG A 49 14.31 -10.83 11.65
C ARG A 49 15.31 -11.23 10.59
N ASN A 50 16.38 -10.47 10.48
CA ASN A 50 17.53 -10.79 9.63
C ASN A 50 18.81 -10.26 10.27
N ASP A 51 19.61 -11.18 10.85
CA ASP A 51 20.82 -10.80 11.58
C ASP A 51 22.00 -10.50 10.63
N ILE A 52 21.86 -10.74 9.32
CA ILE A 52 22.90 -10.53 8.30
C ILE A 52 22.65 -9.21 7.56
N ASP A 53 21.47 -9.03 6.99
CA ASP A 53 21.10 -7.87 6.17
C ASP A 53 20.01 -7.07 6.84
N LEU A 54 20.36 -5.85 7.27
CA LEU A 54 19.43 -4.90 7.86
C LEU A 54 18.98 -3.90 6.80
N SER A 55 17.75 -4.06 6.34
CA SER A 55 17.10 -3.21 5.33
C SER A 55 15.69 -2.80 5.79
N PRO A 56 15.01 -1.84 5.15
CA PRO A 56 13.67 -1.39 5.56
C PRO A 56 12.70 -2.56 5.77
N GLY A 57 11.96 -2.53 6.88
CA GLY A 57 11.04 -3.59 7.30
C GLY A 57 11.71 -4.78 8.02
N ARG A 58 13.00 -4.68 8.33
CA ARG A 58 13.74 -5.72 9.05
C ARG A 58 14.29 -5.25 10.37
N PHE A 59 14.58 -6.22 11.23
CA PHE A 59 15.31 -5.99 12.48
C PHE A 59 16.34 -7.09 12.73
N ARG A 60 17.33 -6.79 13.53
CA ARG A 60 18.30 -7.76 14.06
C ARG A 60 18.50 -7.57 15.55
N ALA A 61 18.87 -8.64 16.24
CA ALA A 61 19.08 -8.64 17.68
C ALA A 61 20.40 -9.34 18.03
N ARG A 62 21.32 -8.62 18.68
CA ARG A 62 22.63 -9.12 19.09
C ARG A 62 22.87 -8.76 20.55
N GLY A 63 22.76 -9.75 21.45
CA GLY A 63 22.82 -9.51 22.88
C GLY A 63 21.69 -8.56 23.32
N GLU A 64 22.07 -7.49 24.01
CA GLU A 64 21.16 -6.44 24.50
C GLU A 64 20.90 -5.31 23.49
N VAL A 65 21.35 -5.47 22.25
CA VAL A 65 21.18 -4.46 21.20
C VAL A 65 20.19 -4.96 20.17
N LEU A 66 19.14 -4.16 19.95
CA LEU A 66 18.19 -4.32 18.86
C LEU A 66 18.41 -3.21 17.83
N GLU A 67 18.50 -3.57 16.56
CA GLU A 67 18.52 -2.62 15.45
C GLU A 67 17.31 -2.87 14.58
N ILE A 68 16.49 -1.84 14.41
CA ILE A 68 15.22 -1.87 13.70
C ILE A 68 15.32 -0.90 12.54
N PHE A 69 15.04 -1.35 11.31
CA PHE A 69 14.95 -0.47 10.16
C PHE A 69 13.48 -0.25 9.82
N PRO A 70 12.88 0.88 10.24
CA PRO A 70 11.49 1.16 9.91
C PRO A 70 11.26 1.12 8.42
N ALA A 71 10.13 0.58 7.96
CA ALA A 71 9.85 0.38 6.54
C ALA A 71 9.70 1.70 5.75
N TYR A 72 9.48 2.81 6.46
CA TYR A 72 9.20 4.16 5.94
C TYR A 72 10.32 5.17 6.24
N GLU A 73 11.44 4.73 6.84
CA GLU A 73 12.58 5.58 7.17
C GLU A 73 13.80 5.25 6.30
N THR A 74 14.76 6.15 6.30
CA THR A 74 16.05 5.98 5.59
C THR A 74 17.18 5.55 6.51
N GLU A 75 16.98 5.66 7.83
CA GLU A 75 17.96 5.30 8.84
C GLU A 75 17.39 4.33 9.87
N PRO A 76 18.15 3.29 10.25
CA PRO A 76 17.75 2.37 11.30
C PRO A 76 17.84 2.99 12.70
N ILE A 77 17.03 2.45 13.60
CA ILE A 77 17.02 2.78 15.02
C ILE A 77 17.71 1.67 15.79
N ARG A 78 18.69 2.01 16.61
CA ARG A 78 19.35 1.10 17.55
C ARG A 78 18.81 1.35 18.95
N VAL A 79 18.30 0.30 19.58
CA VAL A 79 17.86 0.29 20.97
C VAL A 79 18.85 -0.53 21.78
N GLU A 80 19.46 0.09 22.77
CA GLU A 80 20.40 -0.53 23.72
C GLU A 80 19.65 -0.77 25.03
N LEU A 81 19.59 -2.04 25.45
CA LEU A 81 18.95 -2.46 26.68
C LEU A 81 19.98 -2.69 27.78
N PHE A 82 19.59 -2.44 29.02
CA PHE A 82 20.29 -2.92 30.19
C PHE A 82 19.30 -3.75 31.04
N GLY A 83 19.39 -5.06 30.95
CA GLY A 83 18.31 -5.94 31.39
C GLY A 83 17.02 -5.65 30.60
N ASP A 84 15.93 -5.31 31.32
CA ASP A 84 14.64 -4.97 30.71
C ASP A 84 14.44 -3.46 30.49
N GLU A 85 15.42 -2.61 30.83
CA GLU A 85 15.30 -1.17 30.68
C GLU A 85 15.94 -0.68 29.37
N VAL A 86 15.28 0.24 28.68
CA VAL A 86 15.85 0.92 27.51
C VAL A 86 16.84 1.99 27.97
N GLU A 87 18.12 1.69 27.89
CA GLU A 87 19.18 2.60 28.29
C GLU A 87 19.37 3.73 27.28
N ARG A 88 19.41 3.37 25.99
CA ARG A 88 19.66 4.35 24.91
C ARG A 88 18.88 4.00 23.65
N ILE A 89 18.50 5.03 22.93
CA ILE A 89 17.89 4.94 21.61
C ILE A 89 18.68 5.83 20.66
N LEU A 90 19.22 5.25 19.59
CA LEU A 90 20.09 5.93 18.63
C LEU A 90 19.55 5.77 17.22
N GLN A 91 19.53 6.83 16.44
CA GLN A 91 19.45 6.75 15.00
C GLN A 91 20.87 6.57 14.44
N VAL A 92 21.05 5.58 13.58
CA VAL A 92 22.38 5.20 13.08
C VAL A 92 22.42 5.17 11.56
N HIS A 93 23.62 5.37 11.01
CA HIS A 93 23.82 5.30 9.57
C HIS A 93 23.64 3.85 9.07
N PRO A 94 22.87 3.62 8.00
CA PRO A 94 22.47 2.26 7.57
C PRO A 94 23.63 1.37 7.15
N VAL A 95 24.73 1.95 6.66
CA VAL A 95 25.90 1.20 6.16
C VAL A 95 27.02 1.13 7.20
N THR A 96 27.40 2.27 7.81
CA THR A 96 28.52 2.32 8.75
C THR A 96 28.12 1.98 10.18
N GLY A 97 26.84 2.09 10.53
CA GLY A 97 26.34 1.94 11.91
C GLY A 97 26.76 3.08 12.84
N GLU A 98 27.36 4.16 12.32
CA GLU A 98 27.73 5.33 13.09
C GLU A 98 26.51 6.03 13.65
N ARG A 99 26.65 6.54 14.88
CA ARG A 99 25.61 7.31 15.55
C ARG A 99 25.36 8.63 14.82
N LEU A 100 24.11 8.85 14.40
CA LEU A 100 23.65 10.12 13.83
C LEU A 100 23.09 11.04 14.92
N ARG A 101 22.15 10.53 15.70
CA ARG A 101 21.54 11.25 16.82
C ARG A 101 21.01 10.32 17.91
N GLU A 102 20.84 10.84 19.12
CA GLU A 102 20.15 10.16 20.22
C GLU A 102 18.70 10.62 20.28
N LEU A 103 17.79 9.68 20.52
CA LEU A 103 16.37 9.92 20.60
C LEU A 103 15.86 9.70 22.02
N PRO A 104 14.91 10.51 22.52
CA PRO A 104 14.23 10.25 23.79
C PRO A 104 13.24 9.08 23.71
N GLY A 105 12.77 8.77 22.51
CA GLY A 105 11.84 7.72 22.20
C GLY A 105 11.50 7.72 20.72
N PHE A 106 10.75 6.71 20.28
CA PHE A 106 10.21 6.64 18.93
C PHE A 106 8.88 5.90 18.92
N VAL A 107 8.11 6.13 17.87
CA VAL A 107 6.88 5.38 17.54
C VAL A 107 7.17 4.57 16.29
N LEU A 108 7.00 3.26 16.38
CA LEU A 108 7.16 2.36 15.27
C LEU A 108 5.78 1.91 14.76
N PHE A 109 5.53 2.19 13.48
CA PHE A 109 4.35 1.70 12.78
C PHE A 109 4.61 0.36 12.10
N PRO A 110 3.57 -0.38 11.71
CA PRO A 110 3.73 -1.64 10.99
C PRO A 110 4.59 -1.54 9.73
N ALA A 111 5.34 -2.60 9.45
CA ALA A 111 6.17 -2.70 8.24
C ALA A 111 5.34 -2.94 6.97
N THR A 112 4.09 -3.35 7.11
CA THR A 112 3.16 -3.63 6.00
C THR A 112 1.75 -3.13 6.33
N HIS A 113 0.99 -2.81 5.29
CA HIS A 113 -0.44 -2.49 5.41
C HIS A 113 -1.33 -3.73 5.58
N TYR A 114 -0.81 -4.92 5.27
CA TYR A 114 -1.50 -6.20 5.36
C TYR A 114 -0.91 -7.03 6.51
N LEU A 115 -1.19 -6.61 7.72
CA LEU A 115 -0.80 -7.37 8.91
C LEU A 115 -1.69 -8.60 9.07
N SER A 116 -1.11 -9.66 9.61
CA SER A 116 -1.89 -10.81 10.06
C SER A 116 -2.93 -10.36 11.09
N PRO A 117 -4.23 -10.51 10.80
CA PRO A 117 -5.26 -10.12 11.75
C PRO A 117 -5.33 -11.11 12.92
N GLU A 118 -5.93 -10.67 14.01
CA GLU A 118 -6.40 -11.61 15.04
C GLU A 118 -7.37 -12.59 14.39
N GLY A 119 -7.25 -13.87 14.70
CA GLY A 119 -8.09 -14.90 14.07
C GLY A 119 -7.63 -15.29 12.65
N LEU A 120 -6.33 -15.23 12.37
CA LEU A 120 -5.77 -15.61 11.07
C LEU A 120 -6.25 -16.99 10.59
N GLU A 121 -6.32 -17.99 11.48
CA GLU A 121 -6.76 -19.34 11.10
C GLU A 121 -8.21 -19.39 10.58
N GLU A 122 -9.10 -18.58 11.11
CA GLU A 122 -10.47 -18.45 10.60
C GLU A 122 -10.48 -17.86 9.20
N ILE A 123 -9.64 -16.85 8.96
CA ILE A 123 -9.50 -16.23 7.66
C ILE A 123 -8.91 -17.21 6.64
N LEU A 124 -7.88 -17.97 7.01
CA LEU A 124 -7.30 -18.99 6.15
C LEU A 124 -8.31 -20.07 5.77
N LYS A 125 -9.18 -20.47 6.69
CA LYS A 125 -10.28 -21.41 6.42
C LYS A 125 -11.30 -20.85 5.40
N GLU A 126 -11.63 -19.56 5.50
CA GLU A 126 -12.54 -18.93 4.54
C GLU A 126 -11.91 -18.83 3.14
N ILE A 127 -10.62 -18.53 3.05
CA ILE A 127 -9.87 -18.54 1.78
C ILE A 127 -9.81 -19.97 1.21
N GLU A 128 -9.54 -20.96 2.04
CA GLU A 128 -9.49 -22.37 1.65
C GLU A 128 -10.86 -22.86 1.18
N LYS A 129 -11.95 -22.44 1.80
CA LYS A 129 -13.31 -22.73 1.36
C LYS A 129 -13.57 -22.16 -0.04
N GLU A 130 -13.24 -20.89 -0.30
CA GLU A 130 -13.34 -20.30 -1.64
C GLU A 130 -12.50 -21.07 -2.66
N LEU A 131 -11.30 -21.51 -2.28
CA LEU A 131 -10.44 -22.34 -3.13
C LEU A 131 -11.16 -23.61 -3.58
N TRP A 132 -11.71 -24.39 -2.64
CA TRP A 132 -12.34 -25.65 -2.98
C TRP A 132 -13.64 -25.48 -3.76
N GLU A 133 -14.38 -24.41 -3.54
CA GLU A 133 -15.55 -24.04 -4.37
C GLU A 133 -15.11 -23.74 -5.81
N ARG A 134 -13.99 -23.00 -5.99
CA ARG A 134 -13.48 -22.65 -7.32
C ARG A 134 -12.83 -23.82 -8.04
N VAL A 135 -12.12 -24.68 -7.34
CA VAL A 135 -11.55 -25.93 -7.87
C VAL A 135 -12.66 -26.81 -8.43
N ARG A 136 -13.72 -27.05 -7.65
CA ARG A 136 -14.90 -27.81 -8.10
C ARG A 136 -15.53 -27.20 -9.36
N TYR A 137 -15.67 -25.89 -9.40
CA TYR A 137 -16.16 -25.17 -10.57
C TYR A 137 -15.36 -25.47 -11.84
N PHE A 138 -14.04 -25.56 -11.77
CA PHE A 138 -13.20 -25.91 -12.91
C PHE A 138 -13.27 -27.39 -13.25
N GLU A 139 -13.27 -28.27 -12.26
CA GLU A 139 -13.37 -29.73 -12.48
C GLU A 139 -14.67 -30.11 -13.18
N GLU A 140 -15.81 -29.55 -12.76
CA GLU A 140 -17.13 -29.77 -13.39
C GLU A 140 -17.18 -29.34 -14.87
N ARG A 141 -16.26 -28.47 -15.29
CA ARG A 141 -16.08 -27.99 -16.68
C ARG A 141 -15.01 -28.74 -17.46
N GLY A 142 -14.32 -29.67 -16.81
CA GLY A 142 -13.20 -30.39 -17.43
C GLY A 142 -11.93 -29.52 -17.54
N GLU A 143 -11.88 -28.37 -16.86
CA GLU A 143 -10.74 -27.43 -16.87
C GLU A 143 -9.69 -27.80 -15.81
N VAL A 144 -9.23 -29.06 -15.83
CA VAL A 144 -8.38 -29.68 -14.82
C VAL A 144 -7.07 -28.89 -14.61
N LEU A 145 -6.47 -28.37 -15.69
CA LEU A 145 -5.25 -27.57 -15.59
C LEU A 145 -5.42 -26.29 -14.78
N TYR A 146 -6.59 -25.65 -14.90
CA TYR A 146 -6.91 -24.42 -14.15
C TYR A 146 -7.18 -24.74 -12.67
N ALA A 147 -7.85 -25.85 -12.41
CA ALA A 147 -8.07 -26.35 -11.06
C ALA A 147 -6.76 -26.65 -10.33
N GLU A 148 -5.86 -27.42 -10.95
CA GLU A 148 -4.56 -27.79 -10.34
C GLU A 148 -3.67 -26.56 -10.14
N ARG A 149 -3.58 -25.65 -11.11
CA ARG A 149 -2.81 -24.39 -10.96
C ARG A 149 -3.29 -23.55 -9.79
N LEU A 150 -4.60 -23.36 -9.68
CA LEU A 150 -5.19 -22.57 -8.61
C LEU A 150 -4.96 -23.22 -7.25
N LYS A 151 -5.15 -24.53 -7.16
CA LYS A 151 -4.94 -25.32 -5.95
C LYS A 151 -3.50 -25.23 -5.46
N GLU A 152 -2.52 -25.54 -6.34
CA GLU A 152 -1.09 -25.49 -6.00
C GLU A 152 -0.70 -24.09 -5.48
N ARG A 153 -1.06 -23.04 -6.22
CA ARG A 153 -0.71 -21.68 -5.87
C ARG A 153 -1.35 -21.26 -4.55
N THR A 154 -2.65 -21.48 -4.38
CA THR A 154 -3.35 -21.01 -3.20
C THR A 154 -2.95 -21.77 -1.94
N LEU A 155 -2.76 -23.09 -2.02
CA LEU A 155 -2.28 -23.87 -0.87
C LEU A 155 -0.87 -23.43 -0.44
N TYR A 156 0.01 -23.12 -1.39
CA TYR A 156 1.32 -22.55 -1.09
C TYR A 156 1.20 -21.19 -0.39
N ASP A 157 0.35 -20.31 -0.91
CA ASP A 157 0.13 -18.99 -0.29
C ASP A 157 -0.45 -19.12 1.14
N LEU A 158 -1.41 -20.06 1.37
CA LEU A 158 -1.96 -20.35 2.69
C LEU A 158 -0.90 -20.85 3.68
N GLU A 159 0.00 -21.71 3.24
CA GLU A 159 1.10 -22.19 4.08
C GLU A 159 2.07 -21.04 4.42
N MET A 160 2.42 -20.20 3.43
CA MET A 160 3.24 -19.01 3.67
C MET A 160 2.59 -18.06 4.67
N LEU A 161 1.28 -17.81 4.54
CA LEU A 161 0.52 -16.97 5.48
C LEU A 161 0.52 -17.56 6.89
N ARG A 162 0.39 -18.89 7.03
CA ARG A 162 0.39 -19.59 8.33
C ARG A 162 1.75 -19.52 9.00
N VAL A 163 2.83 -19.74 8.25
CA VAL A 163 4.20 -19.82 8.80
C VAL A 163 4.85 -18.45 8.94
N MET A 164 4.69 -17.59 7.93
CA MET A 164 5.40 -16.31 7.82
C MET A 164 4.52 -15.09 8.12
N GLY A 165 3.20 -15.27 8.24
CA GLY A 165 2.24 -14.17 8.39
C GLY A 165 2.03 -13.33 7.12
N THR A 166 2.72 -13.67 6.02
CA THR A 166 2.62 -12.96 4.73
C THR A 166 2.96 -13.89 3.58
N CYS A 167 2.55 -13.51 2.35
CA CYS A 167 2.95 -14.20 1.13
C CYS A 167 3.13 -13.20 -0.03
N PRO A 168 3.88 -13.55 -1.10
CA PRO A 168 3.93 -12.75 -2.30
C PRO A 168 2.55 -12.61 -2.94
N GLY A 169 2.05 -11.37 -3.06
CA GLY A 169 0.72 -11.11 -3.58
C GLY A 169 -0.39 -11.20 -2.53
N VAL A 170 -0.06 -11.00 -1.24
CA VAL A 170 -1.03 -10.99 -0.12
C VAL A 170 -2.21 -10.04 -0.37
N GLU A 171 -2.01 -8.99 -1.14
CA GLU A 171 -3.07 -8.06 -1.54
C GLU A 171 -4.21 -8.73 -2.32
N ASN A 172 -4.00 -9.88 -2.95
CA ASN A 172 -5.06 -10.63 -3.62
C ASN A 172 -6.06 -11.25 -2.62
N TYR A 173 -5.70 -11.33 -1.35
CA TYR A 173 -6.54 -11.77 -0.24
C TYR A 173 -7.03 -10.61 0.63
N ALA A 174 -6.81 -9.35 0.20
CA ALA A 174 -7.09 -8.12 0.96
C ALA A 174 -8.52 -8.06 1.51
N ARG A 175 -9.51 -8.57 0.77
CA ARG A 175 -10.90 -8.63 1.23
C ARG A 175 -11.03 -9.36 2.55
N TYR A 176 -10.40 -10.51 2.69
CA TYR A 176 -10.42 -11.32 3.91
C TYR A 176 -9.69 -10.65 5.07
N PHE A 177 -8.52 -10.06 4.77
CA PHE A 177 -7.71 -9.36 5.78
C PHE A 177 -8.35 -8.07 6.30
N THR A 178 -9.18 -7.43 5.50
CA THR A 178 -9.87 -6.18 5.87
C THR A 178 -11.31 -6.38 6.33
N GLY A 179 -11.83 -7.62 6.30
CA GLY A 179 -13.20 -7.95 6.69
C GLY A 179 -14.27 -7.35 5.77
N LYS A 180 -13.90 -6.98 4.53
CA LYS A 180 -14.82 -6.40 3.56
C LYS A 180 -15.71 -7.47 2.90
N ALA A 181 -16.95 -7.09 2.63
CA ALA A 181 -17.85 -7.93 1.84
C ALA A 181 -17.45 -7.97 0.35
N PRO A 182 -17.85 -9.01 -0.40
CA PRO A 182 -17.62 -9.07 -1.83
C PRO A 182 -18.15 -7.82 -2.57
N GLY A 183 -17.33 -7.21 -3.41
CA GLY A 183 -17.66 -6.00 -4.17
C GLY A 183 -17.63 -4.68 -3.41
N GLU A 184 -17.42 -4.70 -2.09
CA GLU A 184 -17.29 -3.52 -1.27
C GLU A 184 -16.02 -2.71 -1.65
N PRO A 185 -16.06 -1.36 -1.62
CA PRO A 185 -14.91 -0.54 -1.93
C PRO A 185 -13.73 -0.82 -0.99
N PRO A 186 -12.51 -1.00 -1.52
CA PRO A 186 -11.34 -1.22 -0.68
C PRO A 186 -10.99 0.04 0.12
N TYR A 187 -10.24 -0.13 1.19
CA TYR A 187 -9.49 0.98 1.79
C TYR A 187 -8.39 1.44 0.84
N THR A 188 -8.16 2.74 0.78
CA THR A 188 -7.15 3.36 -0.10
C THR A 188 -6.32 4.39 0.67
N LEU A 189 -5.38 5.04 0.01
CA LEU A 189 -4.64 6.15 0.62
C LEU A 189 -5.57 7.26 1.15
N LEU A 190 -6.73 7.47 0.53
CA LEU A 190 -7.70 8.48 0.96
C LEU A 190 -8.26 8.22 2.36
N ASP A 191 -8.36 6.94 2.76
CA ASP A 191 -8.84 6.55 4.09
C ASP A 191 -7.84 6.86 5.22
N TYR A 192 -6.61 7.27 4.88
CA TYR A 192 -5.58 7.70 5.82
C TYR A 192 -5.64 9.20 6.15
N PHE A 193 -6.40 9.98 5.37
CA PHE A 193 -6.60 11.41 5.61
C PHE A 193 -7.72 11.67 6.64
N PRO A 194 -7.75 12.86 7.26
CA PRO A 194 -8.93 13.32 7.98
C PRO A 194 -10.10 13.54 7.03
N GLU A 195 -11.34 13.63 7.56
CA GLU A 195 -12.55 13.73 6.73
C GLU A 195 -12.65 15.00 5.87
N ASP A 196 -11.97 16.07 6.27
CA ASP A 196 -12.02 17.40 5.66
C ASP A 196 -10.79 17.75 4.79
N PHE A 197 -10.14 16.76 4.22
CA PHE A 197 -8.99 16.99 3.35
C PHE A 197 -9.38 17.59 2.00
N LEU A 198 -8.46 18.37 1.43
CA LEU A 198 -8.59 18.98 0.11
C LEU A 198 -7.80 18.18 -0.93
N VAL A 199 -8.40 17.90 -2.06
CA VAL A 199 -7.76 17.23 -3.21
C VAL A 199 -7.49 18.22 -4.32
N PHE A 200 -6.27 18.23 -4.84
CA PHE A 200 -5.91 18.87 -6.09
C PHE A 200 -5.72 17.79 -7.16
N LEU A 201 -6.48 17.86 -8.23
CA LEU A 201 -6.29 17.02 -9.41
C LEU A 201 -5.51 17.80 -10.44
N ASP A 202 -4.20 17.56 -10.46
CA ASP A 202 -3.32 18.19 -11.43
C ASP A 202 -3.50 17.56 -12.80
N GLU A 203 -3.33 18.37 -13.87
CA GLU A 203 -3.62 17.99 -15.25
C GLU A 203 -4.97 17.26 -15.37
N SER A 204 -6.01 17.85 -14.79
CA SER A 204 -7.30 17.19 -14.57
C SER A 204 -7.96 16.69 -15.86
N HIS A 205 -7.72 17.35 -16.99
CA HIS A 205 -8.21 16.93 -18.32
C HIS A 205 -7.66 15.55 -18.74
N VAL A 206 -6.56 15.08 -18.13
CA VAL A 206 -5.98 13.74 -18.32
C VAL A 206 -6.32 12.85 -17.11
N THR A 207 -6.17 13.38 -15.90
CA THR A 207 -6.34 12.64 -14.65
C THR A 207 -7.77 12.15 -14.45
N VAL A 208 -8.78 12.97 -14.73
CA VAL A 208 -10.19 12.58 -14.59
C VAL A 208 -10.57 11.41 -15.51
N PRO A 209 -10.31 11.45 -16.83
CA PRO A 209 -10.54 10.29 -17.69
C PRO A 209 -9.78 9.04 -17.26
N GLN A 210 -8.56 9.18 -16.74
CA GLN A 210 -7.79 8.05 -16.20
C GLN A 210 -8.46 7.43 -14.98
N LEU A 211 -8.91 8.24 -14.02
CA LEU A 211 -9.65 7.76 -12.85
C LEU A 211 -10.95 7.05 -13.26
N MET A 212 -11.68 7.56 -14.25
CA MET A 212 -12.90 6.94 -14.78
C MET A 212 -12.62 5.56 -15.41
N GLY A 213 -11.47 5.38 -16.05
CA GLY A 213 -11.12 4.16 -16.78
C GLY A 213 -10.44 3.08 -15.93
N MET A 214 -9.81 3.44 -14.81
CA MET A 214 -8.95 2.54 -14.01
C MET A 214 -9.63 1.25 -13.58
N TYR A 215 -10.81 1.34 -13.00
CA TYR A 215 -11.54 0.18 -12.50
C TYR A 215 -11.80 -0.85 -13.60
N ARG A 216 -12.27 -0.42 -14.77
CA ARG A 216 -12.60 -1.32 -15.87
C ARG A 216 -11.37 -2.03 -16.42
N GLY A 217 -10.25 -1.31 -16.54
CA GLY A 217 -8.98 -1.88 -17.00
C GLY A 217 -8.43 -2.93 -16.04
N ASP A 218 -8.43 -2.62 -14.74
CA ASP A 218 -7.99 -3.57 -13.70
C ASP A 218 -8.89 -4.80 -13.63
N TYR A 219 -10.20 -4.60 -13.65
CA TYR A 219 -11.19 -5.69 -13.64
C TYR A 219 -11.01 -6.64 -14.83
N ALA A 220 -10.87 -6.13 -16.06
CA ALA A 220 -10.68 -6.95 -17.24
C ALA A 220 -9.43 -7.83 -17.14
N ARG A 221 -8.31 -7.23 -16.70
CA ARG A 221 -7.05 -7.96 -16.49
C ARG A 221 -7.19 -9.04 -15.42
N LYS A 222 -7.74 -8.71 -14.25
CA LYS A 222 -7.87 -9.66 -13.13
C LYS A 222 -8.90 -10.74 -13.41
N LYS A 223 -10.00 -10.40 -14.11
CA LYS A 223 -10.97 -11.39 -14.55
C LYS A 223 -10.34 -12.48 -15.40
N THR A 224 -9.46 -12.13 -16.32
CA THR A 224 -8.68 -13.10 -17.08
C THR A 224 -7.86 -14.01 -16.16
N LEU A 225 -7.18 -13.46 -15.16
CA LEU A 225 -6.41 -14.28 -14.20
C LEU A 225 -7.28 -15.23 -13.38
N VAL A 226 -8.48 -14.80 -13.00
CA VAL A 226 -9.48 -15.64 -12.29
C VAL A 226 -10.06 -16.71 -13.21
N ASP A 227 -10.42 -16.35 -14.43
CA ASP A 227 -11.04 -17.28 -15.39
C ASP A 227 -10.08 -18.42 -15.79
N TYR A 228 -8.79 -18.16 -15.80
CA TYR A 228 -7.75 -19.15 -16.14
C TYR A 228 -7.06 -19.80 -14.92
N GLY A 229 -7.61 -19.66 -13.72
CA GLY A 229 -7.12 -20.33 -12.51
C GLY A 229 -5.79 -19.79 -11.96
N PHE A 230 -5.43 -18.53 -12.23
CA PHE A 230 -4.25 -17.90 -11.65
C PHE A 230 -4.54 -17.19 -10.31
N ARG A 231 -5.81 -16.83 -10.05
CA ARG A 231 -6.25 -16.14 -8.84
C ARG A 231 -7.64 -16.64 -8.42
N LEU A 232 -7.93 -16.53 -7.13
CA LEU A 232 -9.28 -16.70 -6.60
C LEU A 232 -10.21 -15.57 -7.07
N PRO A 233 -11.53 -15.78 -7.15
CA PRO A 233 -12.50 -14.73 -7.43
C PRO A 233 -12.39 -13.51 -6.52
N SER A 234 -12.07 -13.70 -5.24
CA SER A 234 -11.85 -12.63 -4.26
C SER A 234 -10.74 -11.63 -4.64
N ALA A 235 -9.79 -12.02 -5.49
CA ALA A 235 -8.76 -11.13 -6.01
C ALA A 235 -9.34 -9.96 -6.82
N LEU A 236 -10.58 -10.06 -7.31
CA LEU A 236 -11.29 -8.98 -7.99
C LEU A 236 -11.62 -7.82 -7.04
N ASP A 237 -11.67 -8.06 -5.73
CA ASP A 237 -11.95 -7.05 -4.72
C ASP A 237 -10.70 -6.24 -4.31
N ASN A 238 -9.51 -6.72 -4.63
CA ASN A 238 -8.29 -5.91 -4.63
C ASN A 238 -8.25 -5.07 -5.91
N ARG A 239 -8.86 -3.92 -5.89
CA ARG A 239 -9.14 -3.09 -7.06
C ARG A 239 -8.97 -1.60 -6.76
N PRO A 240 -8.83 -0.74 -7.77
CA PRO A 240 -8.96 0.68 -7.54
C PRO A 240 -10.43 1.03 -7.22
N LEU A 241 -10.62 2.19 -6.63
CA LEU A 241 -11.95 2.79 -6.51
C LEU A 241 -12.57 2.97 -7.89
N ARG A 242 -13.88 2.83 -7.95
CA ARG A 242 -14.66 3.38 -9.07
C ARG A 242 -14.66 4.91 -8.95
N PHE A 243 -14.87 5.58 -10.04
CA PHE A 243 -14.86 7.04 -10.04
C PHE A 243 -15.91 7.65 -9.09
N GLU A 244 -17.08 7.05 -9.04
CA GLU A 244 -18.17 7.45 -8.13
C GLU A 244 -17.77 7.26 -6.67
N GLU A 245 -17.12 6.13 -6.34
CA GLU A 245 -16.61 5.86 -4.99
C GLU A 245 -15.50 6.82 -4.57
N PHE A 246 -14.69 7.29 -5.54
CA PHE A 246 -13.71 8.36 -5.29
C PHE A 246 -14.42 9.67 -4.97
N LEU A 247 -15.43 10.07 -5.74
CA LEU A 247 -16.18 11.31 -5.50
C LEU A 247 -16.92 11.30 -4.16
N GLU A 248 -17.39 10.14 -3.70
CA GLU A 248 -18.03 10.00 -2.38
C GLU A 248 -17.06 10.21 -1.21
N ARG A 249 -15.76 9.95 -1.42
CA ARG A 249 -14.73 10.08 -0.38
C ARG A 249 -14.08 11.45 -0.30
N VAL A 250 -14.22 12.28 -1.32
CA VAL A 250 -13.62 13.61 -1.36
C VAL A 250 -14.66 14.68 -1.19
N SER A 251 -14.49 15.53 -0.16
CA SER A 251 -15.42 16.60 0.12
C SER A 251 -15.16 17.85 -0.70
N GLN A 252 -13.89 18.10 -1.05
CA GLN A 252 -13.44 19.28 -1.78
C GLN A 252 -12.40 18.91 -2.83
N VAL A 253 -12.63 19.34 -4.06
CA VAL A 253 -11.71 19.11 -5.18
C VAL A 253 -11.41 20.41 -5.91
N VAL A 254 -10.14 20.62 -6.21
CA VAL A 254 -9.67 21.67 -7.12
C VAL A 254 -9.10 20.98 -8.37
N PHE A 255 -9.71 21.23 -9.49
CA PHE A 255 -9.22 20.79 -10.78
C PHE A 255 -8.22 21.82 -11.31
N VAL A 256 -7.00 21.38 -11.64
CA VAL A 256 -5.95 22.22 -12.20
C VAL A 256 -5.67 21.75 -13.62
N SER A 257 -5.84 22.64 -14.60
CA SER A 257 -5.62 22.31 -16.00
C SER A 257 -5.49 23.59 -16.85
N ALA A 258 -4.62 23.54 -17.83
CA ALA A 258 -4.60 24.58 -18.87
C ALA A 258 -5.75 24.43 -19.88
N THR A 259 -6.29 23.22 -20.02
CA THR A 259 -7.35 22.86 -20.97
C THR A 259 -8.40 21.97 -20.26
N PRO A 260 -9.18 22.51 -19.31
CA PRO A 260 -10.14 21.73 -18.53
C PRO A 260 -11.14 21.01 -19.45
N GLY A 261 -11.47 19.78 -19.07
CA GLY A 261 -12.40 18.93 -19.83
C GLY A 261 -13.88 19.22 -19.50
N PRO A 262 -14.79 18.58 -20.22
CA PRO A 262 -16.23 18.77 -20.00
C PRO A 262 -16.69 18.41 -18.58
N PHE A 263 -16.09 17.39 -17.98
CA PHE A 263 -16.44 16.97 -16.61
C PHE A 263 -16.15 18.07 -15.60
N GLU A 264 -14.93 18.61 -15.62
CA GLU A 264 -14.47 19.67 -14.69
C GLU A 264 -15.35 20.91 -14.84
N LEU A 265 -15.63 21.35 -16.06
CA LEU A 265 -16.45 22.52 -16.33
C LEU A 265 -17.91 22.34 -15.86
N ALA A 266 -18.46 21.12 -16.00
CA ALA A 266 -19.82 20.82 -15.57
C ALA A 266 -19.99 20.69 -14.04
N HIS A 267 -18.90 20.33 -13.32
CA HIS A 267 -18.95 20.03 -11.88
C HIS A 267 -18.27 21.10 -11.00
N SER A 268 -17.61 22.09 -11.62
CA SER A 268 -16.99 23.18 -10.87
C SER A 268 -18.00 24.26 -10.52
N GLY A 269 -18.10 24.60 -9.25
CA GLY A 269 -18.92 25.74 -8.80
C GLY A 269 -18.33 27.09 -9.18
N ARG A 270 -17.03 27.15 -9.49
CA ARG A 270 -16.30 28.34 -9.91
C ARG A 270 -15.12 27.99 -10.78
N VAL A 271 -14.91 28.75 -11.86
CA VAL A 271 -13.72 28.70 -12.71
C VAL A 271 -12.88 29.94 -12.45
N VAL A 272 -11.59 29.74 -12.18
CA VAL A 272 -10.61 30.82 -11.97
C VAL A 272 -9.50 30.66 -12.96
N GLU A 273 -9.18 31.73 -13.68
CA GLU A 273 -8.10 31.76 -14.65
C GLU A 273 -6.84 32.37 -14.05
N GLN A 274 -5.71 31.69 -14.21
CA GLN A 274 -4.39 32.22 -13.91
C GLN A 274 -3.62 32.41 -15.22
N ILE A 275 -3.61 33.62 -15.71
CA ILE A 275 -3.04 33.94 -17.03
C ILE A 275 -1.57 34.33 -16.90
N ILE A 276 -1.19 34.94 -15.76
CA ILE A 276 0.18 35.44 -15.55
C ILE A 276 1.12 34.29 -15.23
N ARG A 277 2.19 34.14 -15.99
CA ARG A 277 3.29 33.21 -15.77
C ARG A 277 4.51 33.96 -15.24
N PRO A 278 4.73 34.03 -13.91
CA PRO A 278 5.75 34.91 -13.32
C PRO A 278 7.19 34.33 -13.39
N THR A 279 7.41 33.27 -14.16
CA THR A 279 8.72 32.59 -14.24
C THR A 279 9.78 33.37 -15.00
N GLY A 280 9.41 34.38 -15.81
CA GLY A 280 10.31 35.10 -16.72
C GLY A 280 10.88 34.25 -17.87
N LEU A 281 10.47 32.98 -17.97
CA LEU A 281 10.87 32.09 -19.05
C LEU A 281 9.98 32.34 -20.26
N LEU A 282 10.60 32.51 -21.42
CA LEU A 282 9.88 32.58 -22.69
C LEU A 282 9.38 31.20 -23.09
N ASP A 283 8.27 31.16 -23.81
CA ASP A 283 7.79 29.93 -24.41
C ASP A 283 8.83 29.41 -25.46
N PRO A 284 8.94 28.09 -25.62
CA PRO A 284 9.87 27.51 -26.57
C PRO A 284 9.51 27.91 -28.00
N LEU A 285 10.54 28.11 -28.82
CA LEU A 285 10.33 28.34 -30.24
C LEU A 285 9.74 27.09 -30.92
N VAL A 286 8.50 27.22 -31.37
CA VAL A 286 7.80 26.10 -32.04
C VAL A 286 8.09 26.18 -33.53
N ARG A 287 8.63 25.09 -34.10
CA ARG A 287 8.80 24.93 -35.55
C ARG A 287 7.92 23.80 -36.03
N VAL A 288 6.96 24.11 -36.89
CA VAL A 288 6.10 23.10 -37.51
C VAL A 288 6.80 22.59 -38.78
N LYS A 289 7.00 21.26 -38.84
CA LYS A 289 7.60 20.60 -40.00
C LYS A 289 6.63 19.51 -40.51
N PRO A 290 6.75 19.12 -41.82
CA PRO A 290 6.01 17.97 -42.33
C PRO A 290 6.38 16.68 -41.58
N THR A 291 5.44 15.75 -41.51
CA THR A 291 5.67 14.42 -40.86
C THR A 291 6.57 13.51 -41.71
N GLU A 292 6.75 13.83 -43.00
CA GLU A 292 7.65 13.08 -43.88
C GLU A 292 9.10 13.23 -43.41
N ASN A 293 9.82 12.12 -43.33
CA ASN A 293 11.23 12.04 -42.90
C ASN A 293 11.54 12.58 -41.50
N GLN A 294 10.54 12.64 -40.61
CA GLN A 294 10.71 13.18 -39.24
C GLN A 294 11.76 12.48 -38.39
N ILE A 295 12.17 11.24 -38.74
CA ILE A 295 13.24 10.49 -38.05
C ILE A 295 14.62 11.07 -38.34
N LEU A 296 14.79 11.74 -39.46
CA LEU A 296 16.07 12.34 -39.89
C LEU A 296 16.22 13.81 -39.44
N ASP A 297 15.18 14.40 -38.89
CA ASP A 297 15.11 15.77 -38.37
C ASP A 297 15.33 15.79 -36.84
#